data_662df4027162e9f53be7d9fdb2ed2b81
#
_entry.id   662df4027162e9f53be7d9fdb2ed2b81
#
_cell.length_a   1.000
_cell.length_b   1.000
_cell.length_c   1.000
_cell.angle_alpha   90.00
_cell.angle_beta   90.00
_cell.angle_gamma   90.00
#
_symmetry.space_group_name_H-M   'P 1'
#
loop_
_entity.id
_entity.type
_entity.pdbx_description
1 polymer ?
#
loop_
_entity_poly.entity_id
_entity_poly.type
_entity_poly.pdbx_seq_one_letter_code
_entity_poly.pdbx_strand_id
1 'polypeptide(L)'
;MLGLVVLLIALLLHFTGYRRYSLLLFVFMALRYMKIVPMAVMAVNGIDLAIVYMIIVTVSQRIQTLAFTEDSKLLFCISRLSLFLIISFAVGMIYYGLTPFQSFMGCRQLWLFPAYFFLRDVPKDDIIWLFKALYYITLIHALLYIIQCSTGLPVLGVATPEYDRITHTLRYNNHPVYMTLFFYLSLLFPNYIGKQISKFSAIVFAAAVFITMTRTIMVFVVLFTFLGIFLSGKKSTILKFSIIGAILFIPLSDALLSRFGEKAGTKGDIFAFIHGRFIDYAHTGKAHDDVGTLTYRFAWVYERAEYMLTNGIVESVFGLGFLPPSEPEVAKRLYNFKIGLVDQNKIISPTFTPDIGYGNIIAQYGFLGAFFFISLWVRLVKIHFENREYHPITFCMYLYLLTLFALSISGPGISYQDMLILPFLSSNLALMPSTNKKSIKNY
;
A
#
# COMPACT_ATOMS: atom_id res chain seq x y z
N MET A 1 1.41 2.62 25.83
CA MET A 1 2.14 3.80 26.36
C MET A 1 3.27 4.25 25.44
N LEU A 2 4.06 3.35 24.86
CA LEU A 2 5.17 3.71 23.98
C LEU A 2 4.76 4.61 22.79
N GLY A 3 3.60 4.36 22.17
CA GLY A 3 3.11 5.16 21.05
C GLY A 3 2.96 6.64 21.38
N LEU A 4 2.41 6.97 22.56
CA LEU A 4 2.29 8.36 22.99
C LEU A 4 3.65 9.00 23.26
N VAL A 5 4.60 8.25 23.79
CA VAL A 5 5.98 8.72 24.00
C VAL A 5 6.62 9.06 22.65
N VAL A 6 6.45 8.21 21.63
CA VAL A 6 6.94 8.47 20.27
C VAL A 6 6.31 9.73 19.69
N LEU A 7 5.00 9.95 19.87
CA LEU A 7 4.32 11.16 19.43
C LEU A 7 4.89 12.40 20.14
N LEU A 8 5.06 12.37 21.45
CA LEU A 8 5.62 13.48 22.22
C LEU A 8 7.05 13.81 21.79
N ILE A 9 7.89 12.78 21.57
CA ILE A 9 9.25 12.98 21.06
C ILE A 9 9.20 13.61 19.65
N ALA A 10 8.32 13.13 18.78
CA ALA A 10 8.17 13.69 17.44
C ALA A 10 7.77 15.17 17.46
N LEU A 11 6.82 15.54 18.32
CA LEU A 11 6.41 16.93 18.52
C LEU A 11 7.54 17.79 19.11
N LEU A 12 8.22 17.29 20.14
CA LEU A 12 9.37 17.98 20.73
C LEU A 12 10.44 18.26 19.68
N LEU A 13 10.83 17.24 18.92
CA LEU A 13 11.82 17.40 17.84
C LEU A 13 11.36 18.40 16.77
N HIS A 14 10.06 18.45 16.47
CA HIS A 14 9.53 19.41 15.51
C HIS A 14 9.70 20.86 16.01
N PHE A 15 9.26 21.14 17.25
CA PHE A 15 9.29 22.49 17.84
C PHE A 15 10.70 22.95 18.24
N THR A 16 11.63 22.02 18.49
CA THR A 16 13.05 22.35 18.74
C THR A 16 13.88 22.50 17.47
N GLY A 17 13.26 22.39 16.27
CA GLY A 17 13.95 22.58 14.99
C GLY A 17 14.59 21.33 14.39
N TYR A 18 14.54 20.19 15.06
CA TYR A 18 15.04 18.90 14.53
C TYR A 18 14.05 18.23 13.56
N ARG A 19 13.61 18.99 12.54
CA ARG A 19 12.52 18.61 11.62
C ARG A 19 12.75 17.27 10.92
N ARG A 20 13.98 16.92 10.54
CA ARG A 20 14.31 15.63 9.86
C ARG A 20 13.92 14.41 10.70
N TYR A 21 14.28 14.44 11.98
CA TYR A 21 14.00 13.34 12.90
C TYR A 21 12.52 13.28 13.26
N SER A 22 11.89 14.43 13.42
CA SER A 22 10.45 14.52 13.62
C SER A 22 9.68 13.94 12.42
N LEU A 23 10.07 14.27 11.19
CA LEU A 23 9.50 13.73 9.97
C LEU A 23 9.69 12.21 9.86
N LEU A 24 10.86 11.69 10.25
CA LEU A 24 11.11 10.25 10.29
C LEU A 24 10.14 9.55 11.24
N LEU A 25 9.92 10.10 12.45
CA LEU A 25 8.97 9.53 13.40
C LEU A 25 7.52 9.62 12.91
N PHE A 26 7.13 10.74 12.26
CA PHE A 26 5.83 10.86 11.60
C PHE A 26 5.63 9.75 10.57
N VAL A 27 6.58 9.59 9.66
CA VAL A 27 6.54 8.56 8.62
C VAL A 27 6.52 7.15 9.25
N PHE A 28 7.29 6.93 10.30
CA PHE A 28 7.28 5.66 11.04
C PHE A 28 5.91 5.33 11.64
N MET A 29 5.22 6.32 12.21
CA MET A 29 3.84 6.17 12.70
C MET A 29 2.86 5.94 11.54
N ALA A 30 2.92 6.76 10.48
CA ALA A 30 1.99 6.74 9.37
C ALA A 30 2.07 5.45 8.54
N LEU A 31 3.28 4.91 8.33
CA LEU A 31 3.55 3.75 7.46
C LEU A 31 3.49 2.40 8.17
N ARG A 32 2.85 2.31 9.30
CA ARG A 32 2.68 1.06 10.05
C ARG A 32 3.98 0.35 10.47
N TYR A 33 5.15 1.02 10.43
CA TYR A 33 6.38 0.45 10.98
C TYR A 33 6.26 0.14 12.48
N MET A 34 5.34 0.80 13.17
CA MET A 34 5.04 0.49 14.58
C MET A 34 4.43 -0.91 14.79
N LYS A 35 3.95 -1.58 13.73
CA LYS A 35 3.51 -2.99 13.83
C LYS A 35 4.64 -3.98 14.13
N ILE A 36 5.89 -3.56 14.02
CA ILE A 36 7.05 -4.35 14.47
C ILE A 36 7.04 -4.52 16.00
N VAL A 37 6.39 -3.59 16.72
CA VAL A 37 6.27 -3.62 18.17
C VAL A 37 4.92 -4.20 18.58
N PRO A 38 4.84 -5.09 19.58
CA PRO A 38 3.57 -5.65 20.05
C PRO A 38 2.56 -4.57 20.44
N MET A 39 1.29 -4.73 20.06
CA MET A 39 0.22 -3.76 20.35
C MET A 39 0.04 -3.50 21.85
N ALA A 40 0.28 -4.51 22.70
CA ALA A 40 0.24 -4.36 24.15
C ALA A 40 1.22 -3.30 24.67
N VAL A 41 2.37 -3.14 24.00
CA VAL A 41 3.39 -2.13 24.35
C VAL A 41 3.05 -0.78 23.74
N MET A 42 2.49 -0.78 22.53
CA MET A 42 2.14 0.44 21.80
C MET A 42 0.91 1.14 22.35
N ALA A 43 -0.10 0.39 22.78
CA ALA A 43 -1.38 0.84 23.32
C ALA A 43 -2.27 1.68 22.35
N VAL A 44 -1.71 2.25 21.29
CA VAL A 44 -2.43 3.11 20.33
C VAL A 44 -1.96 2.78 18.90
N ASN A 45 -2.86 2.90 17.93
CA ASN A 45 -2.53 2.68 16.51
C ASN A 45 -1.61 3.81 16.00
N GLY A 46 -0.54 3.46 15.29
CA GLY A 46 0.40 4.43 14.74
C GLY A 46 -0.23 5.47 13.82
N ILE A 47 -1.23 5.08 13.02
CA ILE A 47 -1.93 5.99 12.11
C ILE A 47 -2.66 7.09 12.89
N ASP A 48 -3.31 6.76 14.02
CA ASP A 48 -4.02 7.73 14.85
C ASP A 48 -3.03 8.77 15.43
N LEU A 49 -1.84 8.29 15.84
CA LEU A 49 -0.76 9.17 16.31
C LEU A 49 -0.22 10.07 15.19
N ALA A 50 -0.08 9.55 13.99
CA ALA A 50 0.35 10.32 12.82
C ALA A 50 -0.67 11.42 12.46
N ILE A 51 -1.97 11.13 12.55
CA ILE A 51 -3.04 12.12 12.34
C ILE A 51 -2.97 13.23 13.40
N VAL A 52 -2.85 12.86 14.67
CA VAL A 52 -2.71 13.85 15.77
C VAL A 52 -1.47 14.72 15.58
N TYR A 53 -0.32 14.10 15.26
CA TYR A 53 0.90 14.84 14.93
C TYR A 53 0.67 15.85 13.79
N MET A 54 0.10 15.39 12.68
CA MET A 54 -0.17 16.22 11.50
C MET A 54 -1.08 17.40 11.84
N ILE A 55 -2.15 17.19 12.60
CA ILE A 55 -3.07 18.25 13.02
C ILE A 55 -2.33 19.29 13.86
N ILE A 56 -1.60 18.87 14.90
CA ILE A 56 -0.87 19.78 15.80
C ILE A 56 0.15 20.60 15.01
N VAL A 57 0.93 19.96 14.15
CA VAL A 57 1.96 20.65 13.36
C VAL A 57 1.33 21.59 12.35
N THR A 58 0.29 21.19 11.63
CA THR A 58 -0.38 22.05 10.63
C THR A 58 -1.03 23.27 11.28
N VAL A 59 -1.65 23.11 12.44
CA VAL A 59 -2.29 24.23 13.17
C VAL A 59 -1.23 25.17 13.75
N SER A 60 -0.09 24.64 14.20
CA SER A 60 0.99 25.44 14.80
C SER A 60 1.85 26.17 13.77
N GLN A 61 1.96 25.64 12.58
CA GLN A 61 2.63 26.30 11.47
C GLN A 61 1.68 27.37 10.91
N ARG A 62 1.98 28.67 11.16
CA ARG A 62 1.43 29.72 10.30
C ARG A 62 1.78 29.34 8.87
N ILE A 63 0.76 29.21 8.01
CA ILE A 63 0.89 28.85 6.60
C ILE A 63 1.85 29.88 5.96
N GLN A 64 3.13 29.60 6.03
CA GLN A 64 4.12 30.31 5.25
C GLN A 64 3.96 29.76 3.85
N THR A 65 3.35 30.53 2.98
CA THR A 65 3.28 30.31 1.54
C THR A 65 4.71 30.39 0.97
N LEU A 66 5.46 29.31 1.11
CA LEU A 66 6.67 29.13 0.33
C LEU A 66 6.22 28.91 -1.12
N ALA A 67 6.81 29.67 -2.05
CA ALA A 67 6.54 29.60 -3.49
C ALA A 67 7.10 28.28 -4.05
N PHE A 68 6.43 27.16 -3.78
CA PHE A 68 6.71 25.90 -4.44
C PHE A 68 5.98 25.86 -5.78
N THR A 69 6.61 25.24 -6.78
CA THR A 69 5.95 24.91 -8.05
C THR A 69 4.88 23.86 -7.77
N GLU A 70 3.68 24.36 -7.49
CA GLU A 70 2.53 23.52 -7.16
C GLU A 70 1.98 22.87 -8.44
N ASP A 71 1.78 21.56 -8.44
CA ASP A 71 1.04 20.93 -9.51
C ASP A 71 -0.47 21.15 -9.28
N SER A 72 -1.03 22.10 -10.02
CA SER A 72 -2.43 22.50 -9.92
C SER A 72 -3.38 21.31 -10.14
N LYS A 73 -3.00 20.30 -10.97
CA LYS A 73 -3.80 19.11 -11.24
C LYS A 73 -3.77 18.14 -10.06
N LEU A 74 -2.62 17.98 -9.40
CA LEU A 74 -2.52 17.17 -8.19
C LEU A 74 -3.35 17.76 -7.06
N LEU A 75 -3.21 19.08 -6.84
CA LEU A 75 -4.01 19.81 -5.85
C LEU A 75 -5.51 19.64 -6.12
N PHE A 76 -5.91 19.74 -7.38
CA PHE A 76 -7.30 19.56 -7.79
C PHE A 76 -7.82 18.12 -7.50
N CYS A 77 -7.01 17.08 -7.77
CA CYS A 77 -7.38 15.71 -7.42
C CYS A 77 -7.54 15.52 -5.90
N ILE A 78 -6.61 16.08 -5.11
CA ILE A 78 -6.67 16.02 -3.64
C ILE A 78 -7.89 16.78 -3.11
N SER A 79 -8.14 17.98 -3.61
CA SER A 79 -9.28 18.81 -3.16
C SER A 79 -10.62 18.15 -3.45
N ARG A 80 -10.80 17.59 -4.65
CA ARG A 80 -12.02 16.85 -5.02
C ARG A 80 -12.24 15.62 -4.14
N LEU A 81 -11.19 14.84 -3.93
CA LEU A 81 -11.29 13.67 -3.08
C LEU A 81 -11.59 14.08 -1.63
N SER A 82 -10.93 15.12 -1.11
CA SER A 82 -11.19 15.62 0.25
C SER A 82 -12.63 16.09 0.40
N LEU A 83 -13.16 16.85 -0.56
CA LEU A 83 -14.57 17.27 -0.55
C LEU A 83 -15.52 16.06 -0.59
N PHE A 84 -15.25 15.10 -1.48
CA PHE A 84 -16.01 13.87 -1.57
C PHE A 84 -16.04 13.12 -0.23
N LEU A 85 -14.90 13.04 0.47
CA LEU A 85 -14.79 12.36 1.77
C LEU A 85 -15.59 13.07 2.87
N ILE A 86 -15.59 14.40 2.88
CA ILE A 86 -16.41 15.19 3.82
C ILE A 86 -17.91 14.92 3.58
N ILE A 87 -18.33 14.90 2.31
CA ILE A 87 -19.71 14.57 1.95
C ILE A 87 -20.04 13.11 2.33
N SER A 88 -19.14 12.16 2.03
CA SER A 88 -19.34 10.75 2.39
C SER A 88 -19.44 10.55 3.90
N PHE A 89 -18.69 11.32 4.69
CA PHE A 89 -18.82 11.32 6.16
C PHE A 89 -20.23 11.74 6.60
N ALA A 90 -20.76 12.81 6.02
CA ALA A 90 -22.14 13.27 6.30
C ALA A 90 -23.18 12.24 5.83
N VAL A 91 -23.00 11.64 4.66
CA VAL A 91 -23.86 10.55 4.15
C VAL A 91 -23.83 9.35 5.10
N GLY A 92 -22.65 9.01 5.66
CA GLY A 92 -22.50 7.97 6.66
C GLY A 92 -23.42 8.16 7.87
N MET A 93 -23.51 9.39 8.36
CA MET A 93 -24.38 9.72 9.51
C MET A 93 -25.87 9.78 9.13
N ILE A 94 -26.20 10.44 8.02
CA ILE A 94 -27.59 10.75 7.66
C ILE A 94 -28.27 9.53 7.03
N TYR A 95 -27.61 8.87 6.10
CA TYR A 95 -28.21 7.79 5.31
C TYR A 95 -28.00 6.41 5.96
N TYR A 96 -26.74 6.11 6.39
CA TYR A 96 -26.44 4.82 7.03
C TYR A 96 -26.73 4.79 8.54
N GLY A 97 -27.12 5.93 9.13
CA GLY A 97 -27.45 6.02 10.55
C GLY A 97 -26.28 5.74 11.47
N LEU A 98 -25.04 6.05 11.03
CA LEU A 98 -23.83 5.91 11.85
C LEU A 98 -23.72 7.07 12.82
N THR A 99 -23.21 6.79 14.03
CA THR A 99 -22.82 7.87 14.93
C THR A 99 -21.59 8.63 14.37
N PRO A 100 -21.37 9.90 14.76
CA PRO A 100 -20.18 10.64 14.33
C PRO A 100 -18.87 9.91 14.62
N PHE A 101 -18.80 9.22 15.78
CA PHE A 101 -17.63 8.43 16.15
C PHE A 101 -17.45 7.20 15.25
N GLN A 102 -18.52 6.47 14.92
CA GLN A 102 -18.49 5.33 14.02
C GLN A 102 -18.03 5.75 12.61
N SER A 103 -18.59 6.85 12.08
CA SER A 103 -18.18 7.41 10.79
C SER A 103 -16.71 7.83 10.80
N PHE A 104 -16.25 8.47 11.88
CA PHE A 104 -14.84 8.85 12.06
C PHE A 104 -13.92 7.62 12.06
N MET A 105 -14.26 6.61 12.86
CA MET A 105 -13.48 5.38 12.96
C MET A 105 -13.43 4.60 11.64
N GLY A 106 -14.50 4.60 10.88
CA GLY A 106 -14.58 3.97 9.56
C GLY A 106 -13.66 4.66 8.53
N CYS A 107 -13.60 5.98 8.53
CA CYS A 107 -12.80 6.76 7.58
C CYS A 107 -11.44 7.23 8.12
N ARG A 108 -11.02 6.79 9.31
CA ARG A 108 -9.82 7.33 10.00
C ARG A 108 -8.55 7.35 9.15
N GLN A 109 -8.32 6.34 8.32
CA GLN A 109 -7.12 6.28 7.47
C GLN A 109 -7.11 7.38 6.39
N LEU A 110 -8.30 7.87 6.02
CA LEU A 110 -8.48 8.91 5.01
C LEU A 110 -8.04 10.28 5.49
N TRP A 111 -8.04 10.49 6.82
CA TRP A 111 -7.50 11.71 7.41
C TRP A 111 -5.99 11.91 7.18
N LEU A 112 -5.31 10.92 6.57
CA LEU A 112 -3.95 11.08 6.08
C LEU A 112 -3.84 11.82 4.73
N PHE A 113 -4.93 12.00 3.96
CA PHE A 113 -4.87 12.77 2.71
C PHE A 113 -4.39 14.21 2.89
N PRO A 114 -4.83 14.97 3.92
CA PRO A 114 -4.29 16.29 4.20
C PRO A 114 -2.79 16.31 4.47
N ALA A 115 -2.15 15.16 4.70
CA ALA A 115 -0.70 15.10 4.85
C ALA A 115 0.04 15.69 3.63
N TYR A 116 -0.55 15.70 2.44
CA TYR A 116 0.03 16.40 1.29
C TYR A 116 0.37 17.84 1.60
N PHE A 117 -0.53 18.60 2.24
CA PHE A 117 -0.33 20.01 2.57
C PHE A 117 0.79 20.23 3.58
N PHE A 118 0.98 19.29 4.49
CA PHE A 118 2.10 19.27 5.43
C PHE A 118 3.42 18.85 4.77
N LEU A 119 3.37 17.83 3.90
CA LEU A 119 4.56 17.23 3.30
C LEU A 119 5.13 18.02 2.13
N ARG A 120 4.31 18.83 1.43
CA ARG A 120 4.76 19.63 0.28
C ARG A 120 5.85 20.66 0.66
N ASP A 121 5.87 21.10 1.91
CA ASP A 121 6.80 22.13 2.41
C ASP A 121 8.11 21.53 2.96
N VAL A 122 8.32 20.21 2.79
CA VAL A 122 9.53 19.52 3.25
C VAL A 122 10.70 19.81 2.30
N PRO A 123 11.86 20.29 2.80
CA PRO A 123 13.04 20.55 2.00
C PRO A 123 13.57 19.30 1.29
N LYS A 124 14.12 19.47 0.09
CA LYS A 124 14.67 18.39 -0.73
C LYS A 124 15.70 17.53 0.02
N ASP A 125 16.61 18.17 0.73
CA ASP A 125 17.68 17.46 1.45
C ASP A 125 17.13 16.62 2.59
N ASP A 126 16.05 17.06 3.23
CA ASP A 126 15.37 16.30 4.27
C ASP A 126 14.61 15.11 3.69
N ILE A 127 14.03 15.26 2.49
CA ILE A 127 13.40 14.14 1.78
C ILE A 127 14.46 13.09 1.40
N ILE A 128 15.58 13.51 0.81
CA ILE A 128 16.67 12.61 0.42
C ILE A 128 17.24 11.88 1.66
N TRP A 129 17.46 12.58 2.74
CA TRP A 129 17.91 12.02 4.00
C TRP A 129 16.91 10.98 4.54
N LEU A 130 15.63 11.33 4.55
CA LEU A 130 14.54 10.45 4.99
C LEU A 130 14.50 9.16 4.16
N PHE A 131 14.56 9.24 2.83
CA PHE A 131 14.57 8.04 1.99
C PHE A 131 15.79 7.15 2.25
N LYS A 132 16.96 7.72 2.54
CA LYS A 132 18.14 6.96 2.96
C LYS A 132 17.93 6.29 4.32
N ALA A 133 17.37 7.00 5.30
CA ALA A 133 17.05 6.43 6.61
C ALA A 133 16.05 5.26 6.48
N LEU A 134 14.97 5.46 5.73
CA LEU A 134 13.96 4.41 5.47
C LEU A 134 14.55 3.21 4.70
N TYR A 135 15.50 3.44 3.82
CA TYR A 135 16.22 2.36 3.13
C TYR A 135 16.91 1.42 4.12
N TYR A 136 17.67 1.98 5.08
CA TYR A 136 18.36 1.15 6.08
C TYR A 136 17.39 0.49 7.04
N ILE A 137 16.34 1.19 7.47
CA ILE A 137 15.28 0.61 8.32
C ILE A 137 14.60 -0.56 7.60
N THR A 138 14.26 -0.38 6.33
CA THR A 138 13.63 -1.44 5.53
C THR A 138 14.58 -2.62 5.28
N LEU A 139 15.89 -2.36 5.12
CA LEU A 139 16.88 -3.42 4.97
C LEU A 139 16.98 -4.27 6.24
N ILE A 140 17.07 -3.63 7.40
CA ILE A 140 17.08 -4.33 8.70
C ILE A 140 15.79 -5.13 8.87
N HIS A 141 14.63 -4.51 8.56
CA HIS A 141 13.34 -5.19 8.63
C HIS A 141 13.28 -6.41 7.70
N ALA A 142 13.80 -6.30 6.47
CA ALA A 142 13.86 -7.41 5.52
C ALA A 142 14.73 -8.56 6.00
N LEU A 143 15.89 -8.27 6.61
CA LEU A 143 16.74 -9.28 7.24
C LEU A 143 16.02 -10.01 8.38
N LEU A 144 15.41 -9.26 9.30
CA LEU A 144 14.64 -9.83 10.41
C LEU A 144 13.45 -10.66 9.90
N TYR A 145 12.78 -10.19 8.84
CA TYR A 145 11.70 -10.92 8.21
C TYR A 145 12.15 -12.25 7.60
N ILE A 146 13.29 -12.28 6.91
CA ILE A 146 13.89 -13.49 6.36
C ILE A 146 14.24 -14.46 7.49
N ILE A 147 14.87 -13.99 8.57
CA ILE A 147 15.21 -14.80 9.75
C ILE A 147 13.92 -15.40 10.34
N GLN A 148 12.88 -14.58 10.55
CA GLN A 148 11.60 -15.03 11.09
C GLN A 148 10.97 -16.13 10.23
N CYS A 149 10.89 -15.93 8.91
CA CYS A 149 10.33 -16.93 7.99
C CYS A 149 11.14 -18.23 7.93
N SER A 150 12.48 -18.13 8.06
CA SER A 150 13.37 -19.30 7.99
C SER A 150 13.41 -20.09 9.29
N THR A 151 13.30 -19.43 10.45
CA THR A 151 13.43 -20.06 11.77
C THR A 151 12.10 -20.35 12.44
N GLY A 152 11.02 -19.70 12.01
CA GLY A 152 9.73 -19.74 12.70
C GLY A 152 9.68 -18.95 14.02
N LEU A 153 10.79 -18.30 14.41
CA LEU A 153 10.85 -17.50 15.63
C LEU A 153 10.17 -16.14 15.43
N PRO A 154 9.27 -15.68 16.32
CA PRO A 154 8.55 -14.42 16.17
C PRO A 154 9.45 -13.21 16.50
N VAL A 155 10.46 -12.98 15.67
CA VAL A 155 11.42 -11.87 15.83
C VAL A 155 10.74 -10.52 15.66
N LEU A 156 9.77 -10.43 14.73
CA LEU A 156 8.98 -9.25 14.46
C LEU A 156 7.60 -9.37 15.14
N GLY A 157 7.55 -9.25 16.34
CA GLY A 157 6.59 -9.28 17.43
C GLY A 157 5.08 -9.49 17.24
N VAL A 158 4.47 -9.54 16.07
CA VAL A 158 2.98 -9.43 15.98
C VAL A 158 2.30 -10.34 14.95
N ALA A 159 3.00 -11.09 14.15
CA ALA A 159 2.36 -11.87 13.10
C ALA A 159 2.11 -13.30 13.55
N THR A 160 0.85 -13.74 13.51
CA THR A 160 0.52 -15.16 13.55
C THR A 160 1.05 -15.82 12.27
N PRO A 161 1.81 -16.90 12.39
CA PRO A 161 2.28 -17.64 11.23
C PRO A 161 1.09 -18.28 10.51
N GLU A 162 1.03 -18.11 9.20
CA GLU A 162 0.16 -18.90 8.33
C GLU A 162 1.01 -20.03 7.76
N TYR A 163 0.61 -21.26 8.04
CA TYR A 163 1.26 -22.44 7.46
C TYR A 163 0.77 -22.63 6.03
N ASP A 164 1.68 -22.48 5.07
CA ASP A 164 1.39 -22.77 3.67
C ASP A 164 1.45 -24.30 3.44
N ARG A 165 0.30 -24.92 3.17
CA ARG A 165 0.18 -26.37 3.01
C ARG A 165 0.91 -26.89 1.78
N ILE A 166 1.17 -26.05 0.76
CA ILE A 166 1.78 -26.46 -0.50
C ILE A 166 3.30 -26.43 -0.39
N THR A 167 3.84 -25.33 0.19
CA THR A 167 5.28 -25.16 0.31
C THR A 167 5.85 -25.66 1.63
N HIS A 168 4.98 -26.08 2.55
CA HIS A 168 5.34 -26.47 3.92
C HIS A 168 6.15 -25.41 4.68
N THR A 169 5.97 -24.14 4.31
CA THR A 169 6.68 -22.99 4.90
C THR A 169 5.76 -22.14 5.76
N LEU A 170 6.35 -21.45 6.74
CA LEU A 170 5.64 -20.47 7.52
C LEU A 170 5.65 -19.12 6.78
N ARG A 171 4.46 -18.56 6.59
CA ARG A 171 4.26 -17.22 6.02
C ARG A 171 3.87 -16.26 7.14
N TYR A 172 4.41 -15.05 7.04
CA TYR A 172 4.07 -13.97 7.96
C TYR A 172 3.61 -12.75 7.15
N ASN A 173 2.54 -12.09 7.61
CA ASN A 173 1.93 -10.93 6.92
C ASN A 173 2.56 -9.59 7.32
N ASN A 174 3.73 -9.61 7.97
CA ASN A 174 4.47 -8.42 8.43
C ASN A 174 5.71 -8.11 7.59
N HIS A 175 5.66 -8.43 6.29
CA HIS A 175 6.74 -8.11 5.36
C HIS A 175 6.99 -6.59 5.27
N PRO A 176 8.22 -6.14 4.94
CA PRO A 176 8.55 -4.73 4.83
C PRO A 176 7.74 -4.02 3.75
N VAL A 177 7.09 -2.92 4.11
CA VAL A 177 6.12 -2.22 3.26
C VAL A 177 6.72 -1.70 1.96
N TYR A 178 7.95 -1.15 2.03
CA TYR A 178 8.62 -0.53 0.88
C TYR A 178 9.78 -1.34 0.31
N MET A 179 9.85 -2.65 0.58
CA MET A 179 10.95 -3.49 0.10
C MET A 179 11.09 -3.46 -1.43
N THR A 180 9.99 -3.38 -2.18
CA THR A 180 10.00 -3.32 -3.66
C THR A 180 10.54 -1.99 -4.17
N LEU A 181 10.20 -0.86 -3.55
CA LEU A 181 10.78 0.44 -3.88
C LEU A 181 12.29 0.45 -3.71
N PHE A 182 12.78 -0.04 -2.57
CA PHE A 182 14.19 -0.07 -2.26
C PHE A 182 14.94 -1.18 -2.99
N PHE A 183 14.26 -2.24 -3.40
CA PHE A 183 14.79 -3.21 -4.35
C PHE A 183 15.11 -2.54 -5.70
N TYR A 184 14.17 -1.79 -6.28
CA TYR A 184 14.41 -1.04 -7.52
C TYR A 184 15.57 -0.05 -7.37
N LEU A 185 15.63 0.67 -6.24
CA LEU A 185 16.70 1.63 -5.97
C LEU A 185 18.08 0.94 -5.92
N SER A 186 18.16 -0.17 -5.20
CA SER A 186 19.40 -0.95 -5.06
C SER A 186 19.89 -1.53 -6.37
N LEU A 187 18.98 -2.04 -7.19
CA LEU A 187 19.30 -2.71 -8.44
C LEU A 187 19.65 -1.72 -9.57
N LEU A 188 18.85 -0.67 -9.71
CA LEU A 188 18.96 0.26 -10.84
C LEU A 188 19.93 1.41 -10.58
N PHE A 189 20.11 1.82 -9.32
CA PHE A 189 20.95 2.95 -8.93
C PHE A 189 21.92 2.60 -7.79
N PRO A 190 22.85 1.62 -8.00
CA PRO A 190 23.69 1.10 -6.92
C PRO A 190 24.63 2.15 -6.32
N ASN A 191 25.00 3.19 -7.08
CA ASN A 191 25.88 4.24 -6.59
C ASN A 191 25.16 5.24 -5.67
N TYR A 192 23.80 5.26 -5.65
CA TYR A 192 23.02 6.21 -4.87
C TYR A 192 23.20 6.02 -3.36
N ILE A 193 23.23 4.78 -2.89
CA ILE A 193 23.46 4.41 -1.48
C ILE A 193 24.92 4.03 -1.23
N GLY A 194 25.57 3.44 -2.22
CA GLY A 194 26.90 2.86 -2.16
C GLY A 194 26.90 1.48 -2.80
N LYS A 195 27.82 1.27 -3.74
CA LYS A 195 27.80 0.12 -4.66
C LYS A 195 27.79 -1.26 -3.96
N GLN A 196 28.55 -1.42 -2.88
CA GLN A 196 28.60 -2.70 -2.15
C GLN A 196 27.32 -2.95 -1.35
N ILE A 197 26.85 -1.93 -0.61
CA ILE A 197 25.62 -2.01 0.18
C ILE A 197 24.44 -2.28 -0.75
N SER A 198 24.36 -1.61 -1.90
CA SER A 198 23.28 -1.81 -2.87
C SER A 198 23.25 -3.20 -3.45
N LYS A 199 24.40 -3.83 -3.71
CA LYS A 199 24.44 -5.23 -4.18
C LYS A 199 23.90 -6.20 -3.12
N PHE A 200 24.35 -6.04 -1.88
CA PHE A 200 23.87 -6.86 -0.76
C PHE A 200 22.39 -6.68 -0.54
N SER A 201 21.91 -5.43 -0.44
CA SER A 201 20.50 -5.14 -0.18
C SER A 201 19.58 -5.54 -1.34
N ALA A 202 20.05 -5.49 -2.60
CA ALA A 202 19.27 -6.01 -3.73
C ALA A 202 18.96 -7.51 -3.57
N ILE A 203 19.95 -8.29 -3.11
CA ILE A 203 19.75 -9.72 -2.83
C ILE A 203 18.81 -9.90 -1.66
N VAL A 204 18.98 -9.16 -0.56
CA VAL A 204 18.12 -9.25 0.63
C VAL A 204 16.68 -8.88 0.29
N PHE A 205 16.44 -7.77 -0.40
CA PHE A 205 15.09 -7.37 -0.79
C PHE A 205 14.46 -8.36 -1.78
N ALA A 206 15.22 -8.88 -2.75
CA ALA A 206 14.75 -9.92 -3.64
C ALA A 206 14.33 -11.17 -2.86
N ALA A 207 15.18 -11.66 -1.95
CA ALA A 207 14.86 -12.81 -1.10
C ALA A 207 13.61 -12.55 -0.26
N ALA A 208 13.49 -11.36 0.36
CA ALA A 208 12.30 -10.99 1.12
C ALA A 208 11.02 -11.00 0.25
N VAL A 209 11.07 -10.48 -1.00
CA VAL A 209 9.95 -10.55 -1.95
C VAL A 209 9.58 -11.99 -2.27
N PHE A 210 10.55 -12.85 -2.54
CA PHE A 210 10.30 -14.26 -2.85
C PHE A 210 9.72 -15.03 -1.64
N ILE A 211 10.22 -14.77 -0.44
CA ILE A 211 9.75 -15.42 0.81
C ILE A 211 8.30 -15.03 1.14
N THR A 212 7.78 -13.91 0.65
CA THR A 212 6.32 -13.62 0.80
C THR A 212 5.44 -14.68 0.15
N MET A 213 5.99 -15.49 -0.77
CA MET A 213 5.28 -16.51 -1.56
C MET A 213 4.02 -15.98 -2.27
N THR A 214 3.93 -14.67 -2.47
CA THR A 214 2.81 -14.04 -3.16
C THR A 214 3.10 -13.96 -4.65
N ARG A 215 2.50 -14.85 -5.43
CA ARG A 215 2.73 -14.99 -6.90
C ARG A 215 2.66 -13.66 -7.63
N THR A 216 1.64 -12.89 -7.33
CA THR A 216 1.38 -11.62 -8.01
C THR A 216 2.48 -10.58 -7.74
N ILE A 217 2.99 -10.50 -6.50
CA ILE A 217 4.10 -9.60 -6.16
C ILE A 217 5.34 -10.00 -6.97
N MET A 218 5.67 -11.29 -7.01
CA MET A 218 6.84 -11.79 -7.75
C MET A 218 6.77 -11.43 -9.23
N VAL A 219 5.63 -11.73 -9.87
CA VAL A 219 5.42 -11.46 -11.32
C VAL A 219 5.55 -9.97 -11.61
N PHE A 220 4.88 -9.11 -10.85
CA PHE A 220 4.92 -7.68 -11.12
C PHE A 220 6.27 -7.03 -10.76
N VAL A 221 6.94 -7.48 -9.71
CA VAL A 221 8.30 -7.00 -9.40
C VAL A 221 9.26 -7.36 -10.54
N VAL A 222 9.18 -8.56 -11.08
CA VAL A 222 10.00 -8.97 -12.24
C VAL A 222 9.66 -8.12 -13.47
N LEU A 223 8.37 -8.00 -13.82
CA LEU A 223 7.90 -7.23 -14.97
C LEU A 223 8.36 -5.76 -14.90
N PHE A 224 8.13 -5.09 -13.76
CA PHE A 224 8.51 -3.69 -13.62
C PHE A 224 10.01 -3.47 -13.43
N THR A 225 10.75 -4.50 -12.99
CA THR A 225 12.21 -4.48 -13.04
C THR A 225 12.71 -4.45 -14.48
N PHE A 226 12.19 -5.30 -15.36
CA PHE A 226 12.52 -5.26 -16.78
C PHE A 226 12.17 -3.91 -17.42
N LEU A 227 10.98 -3.38 -17.12
CA LEU A 227 10.59 -2.04 -17.56
C LEU A 227 11.58 -0.97 -17.07
N GLY A 228 12.00 -1.04 -15.80
CA GLY A 228 12.96 -0.12 -15.21
C GLY A 228 14.34 -0.19 -15.87
N ILE A 229 14.82 -1.40 -16.15
CA ILE A 229 16.08 -1.62 -16.87
C ILE A 229 16.01 -1.07 -18.29
N PHE A 230 14.89 -1.31 -18.98
CA PHE A 230 14.67 -0.80 -20.32
C PHE A 230 14.66 0.73 -20.35
N LEU A 231 13.86 1.37 -19.47
CA LEU A 231 13.75 2.83 -19.38
C LEU A 231 15.06 3.50 -18.91
N SER A 232 15.88 2.83 -18.09
CA SER A 232 17.17 3.37 -17.62
C SER A 232 18.31 3.22 -18.63
N GLY A 233 18.11 2.46 -19.72
CA GLY A 233 19.14 2.17 -20.72
C GLY A 233 20.28 1.28 -20.21
N LYS A 234 20.18 0.68 -19.03
CA LYS A 234 21.25 -0.12 -18.37
C LYS A 234 21.21 -1.60 -18.78
N LYS A 235 21.47 -1.88 -20.06
CA LYS A 235 21.40 -3.26 -20.64
C LYS A 235 22.24 -4.30 -19.87
N SER A 236 23.42 -3.92 -19.34
CA SER A 236 24.25 -4.83 -18.54
C SER A 236 23.59 -5.31 -17.23
N THR A 237 22.59 -4.58 -16.74
CA THR A 237 21.82 -4.93 -15.54
C THR A 237 20.84 -6.07 -15.80
N ILE A 238 20.42 -6.29 -17.07
CA ILE A 238 19.56 -7.42 -17.46
C ILE A 238 20.24 -8.74 -17.08
N LEU A 239 21.51 -8.91 -17.46
CA LEU A 239 22.27 -10.15 -17.15
C LEU A 239 22.36 -10.38 -15.63
N LYS A 240 22.66 -9.32 -14.86
CA LYS A 240 22.75 -9.42 -13.40
C LYS A 240 21.40 -9.81 -12.77
N PHE A 241 20.33 -9.19 -13.23
CA PHE A 241 18.98 -9.50 -12.77
C PHE A 241 18.56 -10.93 -13.13
N SER A 242 18.87 -11.38 -14.35
CA SER A 242 18.61 -12.75 -14.79
C SER A 242 19.37 -13.78 -13.95
N ILE A 243 20.64 -13.51 -13.59
CA ILE A 243 21.44 -14.37 -12.72
C ILE A 243 20.85 -14.42 -11.30
N ILE A 244 20.50 -13.27 -10.71
CA ILE A 244 19.86 -13.22 -9.39
C ILE A 244 18.54 -13.97 -9.42
N GLY A 245 17.74 -13.73 -10.46
CA GLY A 245 16.46 -14.43 -10.66
C GLY A 245 16.64 -15.94 -10.75
N ALA A 246 17.60 -16.42 -11.54
CA ALA A 246 17.88 -17.85 -11.66
C ALA A 246 18.35 -18.48 -10.35
N ILE A 247 19.26 -17.83 -9.61
CA ILE A 247 19.75 -18.33 -8.32
C ILE A 247 18.60 -18.45 -7.29
N LEU A 248 17.66 -17.50 -7.29
CA LEU A 248 16.52 -17.52 -6.38
C LEU A 248 15.40 -18.46 -6.86
N PHE A 249 15.25 -18.63 -8.19
CA PHE A 249 14.21 -19.47 -8.78
C PHE A 249 14.50 -20.97 -8.62
N ILE A 250 15.75 -21.40 -8.77
CA ILE A 250 16.13 -22.82 -8.71
C ILE A 250 15.67 -23.49 -7.40
N PRO A 251 15.98 -22.97 -6.19
CA PRO A 251 15.55 -23.62 -4.95
C PRO A 251 14.04 -23.49 -4.68
N LEU A 252 13.34 -22.58 -5.37
CA LEU A 252 11.92 -22.33 -5.20
C LEU A 252 11.08 -22.90 -6.35
N SER A 253 11.71 -23.51 -7.36
CA SER A 253 11.05 -23.97 -8.59
C SER A 253 9.91 -24.95 -8.29
N ASP A 254 10.14 -25.95 -7.46
CA ASP A 254 9.12 -26.96 -7.14
C ASP A 254 7.92 -26.35 -6.39
N ALA A 255 8.21 -25.45 -5.42
CA ALA A 255 7.17 -24.75 -4.68
C ALA A 255 6.38 -23.76 -5.57
N LEU A 256 7.01 -23.14 -6.55
CA LEU A 256 6.35 -22.26 -7.51
C LEU A 256 5.55 -23.06 -8.54
N LEU A 257 6.15 -24.13 -9.11
CA LEU A 257 5.50 -24.96 -10.12
C LEU A 257 4.29 -25.70 -9.56
N SER A 258 4.37 -26.22 -8.32
CA SER A 258 3.22 -26.87 -7.66
C SER A 258 2.04 -25.91 -7.51
N ARG A 259 2.29 -24.64 -7.22
CA ARG A 259 1.24 -23.60 -7.13
C ARG A 259 0.59 -23.24 -8.46
N PHE A 260 1.30 -23.41 -9.59
CA PHE A 260 0.74 -23.16 -10.93
C PHE A 260 0.04 -24.39 -11.51
N GLY A 261 0.34 -25.60 -11.01
CA GLY A 261 -0.09 -26.88 -11.57
C GLY A 261 -1.34 -27.50 -10.96
N GLU A 262 -1.83 -27.04 -9.81
CA GLU A 262 -2.99 -27.63 -9.14
C GLU A 262 -4.30 -27.48 -9.92
N LYS A 263 -5.16 -28.52 -9.88
CA LYS A 263 -6.48 -28.53 -10.54
C LYS A 263 -7.40 -27.39 -10.08
N ALA A 264 -7.31 -26.98 -8.80
CA ALA A 264 -7.96 -25.80 -8.24
C ALA A 264 -7.14 -24.49 -8.46
N GLY A 265 -6.03 -24.55 -9.22
CA GLY A 265 -5.14 -23.45 -9.53
C GLY A 265 -5.64 -22.57 -10.67
N THR A 266 -4.71 -21.85 -11.26
CA THR A 266 -4.96 -20.80 -12.28
C THR A 266 -5.80 -21.27 -13.47
N LYS A 267 -5.69 -22.54 -13.91
CA LYS A 267 -6.45 -23.07 -15.05
C LYS A 267 -7.94 -23.25 -14.73
N GLY A 268 -8.25 -23.85 -13.57
CA GLY A 268 -9.63 -24.03 -13.11
C GLY A 268 -10.32 -22.68 -12.87
N ASP A 269 -9.61 -21.74 -12.27
CA ASP A 269 -10.07 -20.37 -12.04
C ASP A 269 -10.41 -19.63 -13.33
N ILE A 270 -9.53 -19.68 -14.34
CA ILE A 270 -9.77 -19.03 -15.64
C ILE A 270 -10.99 -19.67 -16.33
N PHE A 271 -11.10 -20.99 -16.29
CA PHE A 271 -12.25 -21.69 -16.86
C PHE A 271 -13.56 -21.29 -16.16
N ALA A 272 -13.57 -21.32 -14.83
CA ALA A 272 -14.71 -20.91 -14.02
C ALA A 272 -15.12 -19.44 -14.29
N PHE A 273 -14.13 -18.54 -14.47
CA PHE A 273 -14.36 -17.15 -14.81
C PHE A 273 -15.00 -16.99 -16.20
N ILE A 274 -14.45 -17.65 -17.24
CA ILE A 274 -14.98 -17.59 -18.61
C ILE A 274 -16.42 -18.10 -18.68
N HIS A 275 -16.77 -19.12 -17.88
CA HIS A 275 -18.12 -19.70 -17.84
C HIS A 275 -19.07 -18.95 -16.88
N GLY A 276 -18.67 -17.81 -16.33
CA GLY A 276 -19.53 -16.99 -15.47
C GLY A 276 -19.85 -17.58 -14.10
N ARG A 277 -19.15 -18.65 -13.66
CA ARG A 277 -19.40 -19.30 -12.36
C ARG A 277 -19.22 -18.38 -11.15
N PHE A 278 -18.51 -17.26 -11.32
CA PHE A 278 -18.41 -16.24 -10.28
C PHE A 278 -19.77 -15.58 -9.97
N ILE A 279 -20.70 -15.52 -10.94
CA ILE A 279 -22.04 -14.97 -10.77
C ILE A 279 -22.86 -15.91 -9.90
N ASP A 280 -22.86 -17.21 -10.22
CA ASP A 280 -23.56 -18.22 -9.41
C ASP A 280 -23.01 -18.26 -7.99
N TYR A 281 -21.70 -18.15 -7.84
CA TYR A 281 -21.05 -18.08 -6.53
C TYR A 281 -21.50 -16.81 -5.78
N ALA A 282 -21.54 -15.64 -6.42
CA ALA A 282 -22.02 -14.42 -5.83
C ALA A 282 -23.46 -14.53 -5.30
N HIS A 283 -24.34 -15.16 -6.08
CA HIS A 283 -25.75 -15.29 -5.71
C HIS A 283 -26.02 -16.38 -4.65
N THR A 284 -25.23 -17.46 -4.63
CA THR A 284 -25.47 -18.61 -3.74
C THR A 284 -24.63 -18.58 -2.46
N GLY A 285 -23.45 -17.93 -2.48
CA GLY A 285 -22.44 -18.02 -1.43
C GLY A 285 -21.79 -19.39 -1.31
N LYS A 286 -22.08 -20.33 -2.22
CA LYS A 286 -21.54 -21.69 -2.22
C LYS A 286 -20.46 -21.82 -3.29
N ALA A 287 -19.23 -22.07 -2.84
CA ALA A 287 -18.14 -22.38 -3.75
C ALA A 287 -18.34 -23.77 -4.36
N HIS A 288 -18.19 -23.90 -5.67
CA HIS A 288 -18.01 -25.19 -6.32
C HIS A 288 -16.56 -25.67 -6.10
N ASP A 289 -16.30 -26.97 -6.20
CA ASP A 289 -14.99 -27.56 -5.93
C ASP A 289 -13.85 -27.04 -6.81
N ASP A 290 -14.19 -26.44 -7.96
CA ASP A 290 -13.28 -25.83 -8.92
C ASP A 290 -13.13 -24.30 -8.78
N VAL A 291 -13.78 -23.69 -7.78
CA VAL A 291 -13.68 -22.24 -7.51
C VAL A 291 -12.37 -21.94 -6.79
N GLY A 292 -11.47 -21.28 -7.49
CA GLY A 292 -10.22 -20.79 -6.93
C GLY A 292 -10.30 -19.31 -6.52
N THR A 293 -9.13 -18.75 -6.22
CA THR A 293 -9.00 -17.40 -5.67
C THR A 293 -9.46 -16.30 -6.64
N LEU A 294 -9.31 -16.49 -7.95
CA LEU A 294 -9.71 -15.51 -8.96
C LEU A 294 -11.24 -15.40 -9.03
N THR A 295 -11.91 -16.56 -9.11
CA THR A 295 -13.38 -16.63 -9.13
C THR A 295 -13.99 -16.02 -7.86
N TYR A 296 -13.41 -16.30 -6.67
CA TYR A 296 -13.80 -15.64 -5.42
C TYR A 296 -13.71 -14.12 -5.52
N ARG A 297 -12.59 -13.60 -6.07
CA ARG A 297 -12.37 -12.15 -6.20
C ARG A 297 -13.42 -11.48 -7.07
N PHE A 298 -13.69 -12.06 -8.23
CA PHE A 298 -14.72 -11.52 -9.13
C PHE A 298 -16.12 -11.64 -8.54
N ALA A 299 -16.45 -12.76 -7.89
CA ALA A 299 -17.72 -12.93 -7.20
C ALA A 299 -17.91 -11.87 -6.09
N TRP A 300 -16.85 -11.59 -5.32
CA TRP A 300 -16.89 -10.58 -4.26
C TRP A 300 -17.16 -9.18 -4.82
N VAL A 301 -16.47 -8.80 -5.89
CA VAL A 301 -16.67 -7.48 -6.55
C VAL A 301 -18.05 -7.42 -7.18
N TYR A 302 -18.47 -8.47 -7.87
CA TYR A 302 -19.76 -8.55 -8.53
C TYR A 302 -20.91 -8.38 -7.54
N GLU A 303 -20.93 -9.12 -6.44
CA GLU A 303 -21.98 -9.04 -5.42
C GLU A 303 -22.15 -7.61 -4.87
N ARG A 304 -21.04 -6.89 -4.61
CA ARG A 304 -21.08 -5.50 -4.11
C ARG A 304 -21.50 -4.52 -5.20
N ALA A 305 -20.97 -4.67 -6.40
CA ALA A 305 -21.34 -3.81 -7.52
C ALA A 305 -22.81 -3.97 -7.90
N GLU A 306 -23.31 -5.20 -7.97
CA GLU A 306 -24.72 -5.48 -8.21
C GLU A 306 -25.61 -4.86 -7.12
N TYR A 307 -25.23 -5.06 -5.84
CA TYR A 307 -25.94 -4.45 -4.71
C TYR A 307 -26.00 -2.92 -4.84
N MET A 308 -24.88 -2.26 -5.10
CA MET A 308 -24.82 -0.80 -5.24
C MET A 308 -25.64 -0.29 -6.42
N LEU A 309 -25.67 -1.01 -7.54
CA LEU A 309 -26.43 -0.61 -8.72
C LEU A 309 -27.94 -0.83 -8.57
N THR A 310 -28.36 -1.82 -7.77
CA THR A 310 -29.78 -2.18 -7.60
C THR A 310 -30.45 -1.47 -6.43
N ASN A 311 -29.71 -1.07 -5.39
CA ASN A 311 -30.29 -0.50 -4.16
C ASN A 311 -30.41 1.03 -4.16
N GLY A 312 -29.74 1.75 -5.06
CA GLY A 312 -29.98 3.16 -5.23
C GLY A 312 -28.78 4.00 -5.63
N ILE A 313 -29.04 5.30 -5.82
CA ILE A 313 -28.01 6.25 -6.25
C ILE A 313 -26.97 6.49 -5.15
N VAL A 314 -27.36 6.47 -3.88
CA VAL A 314 -26.47 6.77 -2.77
C VAL A 314 -25.38 5.73 -2.68
N GLU A 315 -25.72 4.45 -2.73
CA GLU A 315 -24.78 3.33 -2.71
C GLU A 315 -23.90 3.32 -3.96
N SER A 316 -24.45 3.62 -5.13
CA SER A 316 -23.68 3.72 -6.37
C SER A 316 -22.64 4.85 -6.31
N VAL A 317 -22.98 5.99 -5.74
CA VAL A 317 -22.13 7.18 -5.69
C VAL A 317 -21.11 7.10 -4.55
N PHE A 318 -21.57 6.76 -3.33
CA PHE A 318 -20.80 6.83 -2.09
C PHE A 318 -20.34 5.48 -1.56
N GLY A 319 -20.72 4.38 -2.21
CA GLY A 319 -20.38 3.02 -1.82
C GLY A 319 -21.22 2.51 -0.63
N LEU A 320 -20.72 1.46 0.00
CA LEU A 320 -21.34 0.85 1.16
C LEU A 320 -21.07 1.62 2.47
N GLY A 321 -20.40 2.78 2.36
CA GLY A 321 -20.07 3.64 3.48
C GLY A 321 -18.79 3.23 4.22
N PHE A 322 -18.32 4.14 5.06
CA PHE A 322 -17.15 3.94 5.90
C PHE A 322 -17.55 3.27 7.21
N LEU A 323 -17.67 1.94 7.17
CA LEU A 323 -18.05 1.17 8.34
C LEU A 323 -16.88 0.99 9.30
N PRO A 324 -17.09 1.11 10.61
CA PRO A 324 -16.04 0.89 11.59
C PRO A 324 -15.65 -0.60 11.65
N PRO A 325 -14.38 -0.95 11.40
CA PRO A 325 -13.93 -2.35 11.48
C PRO A 325 -14.05 -2.95 12.88
N SER A 326 -14.10 -2.09 13.91
CA SER A 326 -14.25 -2.50 15.31
C SER A 326 -15.68 -2.88 15.71
N GLU A 327 -16.66 -2.58 14.88
CA GLU A 327 -18.07 -2.80 15.15
C GLU A 327 -18.76 -3.59 14.02
N PRO A 328 -18.44 -4.89 13.87
CA PRO A 328 -18.99 -5.70 12.78
C PRO A 328 -20.51 -5.83 12.78
N GLU A 329 -21.16 -5.68 13.93
CA GLU A 329 -22.61 -5.71 14.05
C GLU A 329 -23.30 -4.57 13.25
N VAL A 330 -22.62 -3.43 13.07
CA VAL A 330 -23.10 -2.34 12.21
C VAL A 330 -23.20 -2.82 10.76
N ALA A 331 -22.18 -3.53 10.29
CA ALA A 331 -22.17 -4.11 8.94
C ALA A 331 -23.29 -5.13 8.75
N LYS A 332 -23.51 -6.00 9.73
CA LYS A 332 -24.56 -7.03 9.71
C LYS A 332 -25.98 -6.42 9.68
N ARG A 333 -26.17 -5.30 10.37
CA ARG A 333 -27.45 -4.59 10.34
C ARG A 333 -27.79 -4.00 8.98
N LEU A 334 -26.76 -3.53 8.25
CA LEU A 334 -26.94 -2.82 6.99
C LEU A 334 -26.92 -3.77 5.78
N TYR A 335 -26.15 -4.85 5.85
CA TYR A 335 -25.84 -5.69 4.69
C TYR A 335 -25.93 -7.18 4.99
N ASN A 336 -26.42 -7.94 4.01
CA ASN A 336 -26.50 -9.40 4.05
C ASN A 336 -25.74 -10.03 2.87
N PHE A 337 -24.43 -9.76 2.81
CA PHE A 337 -23.58 -10.36 1.79
C PHE A 337 -23.28 -11.83 2.08
N LYS A 338 -23.08 -12.61 1.02
CA LYS A 338 -22.82 -14.06 1.08
C LYS A 338 -21.33 -14.40 0.97
N ILE A 339 -20.53 -13.48 0.35
CA ILE A 339 -19.12 -13.68 0.10
C ILE A 339 -18.29 -12.66 0.86
N GLY A 340 -17.25 -13.11 1.56
CA GLY A 340 -16.29 -12.21 2.20
C GLY A 340 -15.55 -12.88 3.36
N LEU A 341 -14.67 -12.09 3.97
CA LEU A 341 -14.00 -12.49 5.19
C LEU A 341 -15.00 -12.51 6.34
N VAL A 342 -15.01 -13.60 7.03
CA VAL A 342 -15.89 -13.83 8.19
C VAL A 342 -15.07 -13.56 9.44
N ASP A 343 -15.58 -12.71 10.32
CA ASP A 343 -14.99 -12.46 11.63
C ASP A 343 -15.28 -13.59 12.62
N GLN A 344 -14.82 -13.44 13.86
CA GLN A 344 -15.07 -14.40 14.94
C GLN A 344 -16.57 -14.61 15.25
N ASN A 345 -17.41 -13.60 14.96
CA ASN A 345 -18.86 -13.64 15.14
C ASN A 345 -19.61 -14.12 13.89
N LYS A 346 -18.90 -14.66 12.89
CA LYS A 346 -19.43 -15.08 11.59
C LYS A 346 -20.06 -13.94 10.77
N ILE A 347 -19.62 -12.70 10.98
CA ILE A 347 -20.06 -11.53 10.24
C ILE A 347 -19.13 -11.30 9.07
N ILE A 348 -19.70 -11.15 7.87
CA ILE A 348 -18.94 -10.89 6.63
C ILE A 348 -18.60 -9.41 6.55
N SER A 349 -17.31 -9.11 6.32
CA SER A 349 -16.87 -7.75 6.02
C SER A 349 -17.44 -7.27 4.68
N PRO A 350 -18.25 -6.20 4.65
CA PRO A 350 -18.86 -5.74 3.41
C PRO A 350 -17.93 -4.96 2.50
N THR A 351 -16.97 -4.23 3.07
CA THR A 351 -16.17 -3.22 2.36
C THR A 351 -14.70 -3.58 2.21
N PHE A 352 -14.24 -4.67 2.83
CA PHE A 352 -12.82 -5.01 2.84
C PHE A 352 -12.55 -6.49 2.63
N THR A 353 -11.60 -6.78 1.74
CA THR A 353 -10.91 -8.06 1.61
C THR A 353 -9.42 -7.80 1.33
N PRO A 354 -8.50 -8.60 1.84
CA PRO A 354 -7.07 -8.45 1.53
C PRO A 354 -6.73 -8.83 0.09
N ASP A 355 -7.68 -9.38 -0.65
CA ASP A 355 -7.44 -10.01 -1.94
C ASP A 355 -7.64 -9.07 -3.15
N ILE A 356 -8.34 -7.92 -3.00
CA ILE A 356 -8.67 -7.04 -4.13
C ILE A 356 -8.69 -5.58 -3.74
N GLY A 357 -7.67 -4.81 -4.15
CA GLY A 357 -7.59 -3.38 -3.85
C GLY A 357 -8.66 -2.55 -4.57
N TYR A 358 -8.87 -2.79 -5.86
CA TYR A 358 -9.91 -2.08 -6.63
C TYR A 358 -11.32 -2.35 -6.11
N GLY A 359 -11.60 -3.60 -5.73
CA GLY A 359 -12.88 -3.96 -5.14
C GLY A 359 -13.12 -3.22 -3.82
N ASN A 360 -12.11 -3.15 -2.95
CA ASN A 360 -12.20 -2.41 -1.69
C ASN A 360 -12.50 -0.92 -1.92
N ILE A 361 -11.83 -0.31 -2.93
CA ILE A 361 -12.04 1.09 -3.26
C ILE A 361 -13.48 1.32 -3.75
N ILE A 362 -13.98 0.47 -4.65
CA ILE A 362 -15.35 0.56 -5.16
C ILE A 362 -16.36 0.35 -4.04
N ALA A 363 -16.17 -0.68 -3.20
CA ALA A 363 -17.08 -0.96 -2.10
C ALA A 363 -17.11 0.16 -1.05
N GLN A 364 -15.99 0.76 -0.72
CA GLN A 364 -15.90 1.83 0.29
C GLN A 364 -16.37 3.19 -0.21
N TYR A 365 -16.01 3.55 -1.45
CA TYR A 365 -16.17 4.90 -1.98
C TYR A 365 -17.29 5.01 -3.03
N GLY A 366 -17.88 3.89 -3.47
CA GLY A 366 -18.75 3.87 -4.64
C GLY A 366 -18.01 4.17 -5.95
N PHE A 367 -18.73 4.26 -7.03
CA PHE A 367 -18.12 4.47 -8.35
C PHE A 367 -17.53 5.88 -8.49
N LEU A 368 -18.20 6.91 -7.97
CA LEU A 368 -17.72 8.29 -8.08
C LEU A 368 -16.48 8.51 -7.20
N GLY A 369 -16.50 8.04 -5.96
CA GLY A 369 -15.36 8.17 -5.08
C GLY A 369 -14.17 7.33 -5.54
N ALA A 370 -14.40 6.14 -6.07
CA ALA A 370 -13.37 5.31 -6.69
C ALA A 370 -12.71 6.02 -7.88
N PHE A 371 -13.50 6.70 -8.73
CA PHE A 371 -12.97 7.50 -9.83
C PHE A 371 -12.05 8.63 -9.33
N PHE A 372 -12.45 9.38 -8.28
CA PHE A 372 -11.59 10.43 -7.72
C PHE A 372 -10.33 9.87 -7.08
N PHE A 373 -10.46 8.76 -6.35
CA PHE A 373 -9.34 8.10 -5.70
C PHE A 373 -8.32 7.58 -6.73
N ILE A 374 -8.77 6.86 -7.76
CA ILE A 374 -7.91 6.34 -8.82
C ILE A 374 -7.27 7.49 -9.61
N SER A 375 -8.01 8.59 -9.86
CA SER A 375 -7.50 9.77 -10.55
C SER A 375 -6.31 10.40 -9.81
N LEU A 376 -6.35 10.44 -8.47
CA LEU A 376 -5.21 10.89 -7.65
C LEU A 376 -3.98 10.01 -7.88
N TRP A 377 -4.14 8.69 -7.81
CA TRP A 377 -3.03 7.77 -8.03
C TRP A 377 -2.46 7.86 -9.45
N VAL A 378 -3.31 7.92 -10.47
CA VAL A 378 -2.90 8.10 -11.86
C VAL A 378 -2.10 9.40 -12.01
N ARG A 379 -2.52 10.49 -11.34
CA ARG A 379 -1.77 11.76 -11.36
C ARG A 379 -0.39 11.62 -10.72
N LEU A 380 -0.28 10.92 -9.60
CA LEU A 380 1.02 10.63 -8.97
C LEU A 380 1.92 9.81 -9.88
N VAL A 381 1.41 8.74 -10.51
CA VAL A 381 2.17 7.95 -11.50
C VAL A 381 2.68 8.86 -12.61
N LYS A 382 1.83 9.73 -13.15
CA LYS A 382 2.18 10.65 -14.23
C LYS A 382 3.28 11.64 -13.82
N ILE A 383 3.19 12.26 -12.66
CA ILE A 383 4.23 13.17 -12.12
C ILE A 383 5.58 12.45 -12.05
N HIS A 384 5.60 11.24 -11.49
CA HIS A 384 6.85 10.49 -11.34
C HIS A 384 7.39 9.99 -12.69
N PHE A 385 6.52 9.62 -13.64
CA PHE A 385 6.92 9.24 -14.99
C PHE A 385 7.53 10.40 -15.76
N GLU A 386 6.87 11.57 -15.78
CA GLU A 386 7.33 12.77 -16.48
C GLU A 386 8.68 13.26 -15.95
N ASN A 387 8.93 13.09 -14.65
CA ASN A 387 10.12 13.56 -13.96
C ASN A 387 11.13 12.44 -13.59
N ARG A 388 10.96 11.24 -14.14
CA ARG A 388 11.77 10.06 -13.79
C ARG A 388 13.27 10.24 -14.04
N GLU A 389 13.65 11.10 -14.98
CA GLU A 389 15.05 11.30 -15.38
C GLU A 389 15.84 12.25 -14.46
N TYR A 390 15.17 12.85 -13.48
CA TYR A 390 15.82 13.87 -12.66
C TYR A 390 16.38 13.34 -11.34
N HIS A 391 15.79 12.28 -10.79
CA HIS A 391 16.25 11.74 -9.51
C HIS A 391 15.96 10.24 -9.38
N PRO A 392 16.93 9.42 -8.84
CA PRO A 392 16.74 7.98 -8.66
C PRO A 392 15.50 7.60 -7.86
N ILE A 393 15.18 8.35 -6.78
CA ILE A 393 13.95 8.11 -5.98
C ILE A 393 12.70 8.29 -6.84
N THR A 394 12.62 9.34 -7.66
CA THR A 394 11.47 9.62 -8.52
C THR A 394 11.26 8.50 -9.55
N PHE A 395 12.35 8.01 -10.14
CA PHE A 395 12.29 6.87 -11.07
C PHE A 395 11.81 5.59 -10.38
N CYS A 396 12.38 5.25 -9.23
CA CYS A 396 12.02 4.05 -8.48
C CYS A 396 10.60 4.15 -7.91
N MET A 397 10.16 5.35 -7.51
CA MET A 397 8.79 5.59 -7.08
C MET A 397 7.79 5.37 -8.23
N TYR A 398 8.11 5.78 -9.45
CA TYR A 398 7.29 5.46 -10.63
C TYR A 398 7.07 3.94 -10.77
N LEU A 399 8.13 3.15 -10.73
CA LEU A 399 8.04 1.68 -10.82
C LEU A 399 7.26 1.09 -9.65
N TYR A 400 7.47 1.61 -8.45
CA TYR A 400 6.76 1.19 -7.25
C TYR A 400 5.25 1.47 -7.35
N LEU A 401 4.88 2.66 -7.81
CA LEU A 401 3.47 3.02 -8.04
C LEU A 401 2.82 2.09 -9.08
N LEU A 402 3.49 1.78 -10.18
CA LEU A 402 2.99 0.78 -11.15
C LEU A 402 2.82 -0.60 -10.49
N THR A 403 3.76 -0.99 -9.63
CA THR A 403 3.66 -2.26 -8.89
C THR A 403 2.43 -2.26 -7.99
N LEU A 404 2.16 -1.19 -7.24
CA LEU A 404 0.97 -1.08 -6.40
C LEU A 404 -0.33 -1.13 -7.21
N PHE A 405 -0.38 -0.46 -8.36
CA PHE A 405 -1.53 -0.52 -9.27
C PHE A 405 -1.81 -1.95 -9.72
N ALA A 406 -0.78 -2.64 -10.21
CA ALA A 406 -0.92 -4.02 -10.67
C ALA A 406 -1.29 -4.97 -9.52
N LEU A 407 -0.69 -4.79 -8.35
CA LEU A 407 -1.02 -5.58 -7.15
C LEU A 407 -2.46 -5.40 -6.69
N SER A 408 -3.10 -4.27 -6.99
CA SER A 408 -4.50 -4.00 -6.60
C SER A 408 -5.52 -4.90 -7.30
N ILE A 409 -5.12 -5.62 -8.34
CA ILE A 409 -5.95 -6.66 -8.99
C ILE A 409 -6.10 -7.89 -8.08
N SER A 410 -5.07 -8.18 -7.27
CA SER A 410 -4.99 -9.43 -6.49
C SER A 410 -4.46 -9.26 -5.08
N GLY A 411 -4.54 -8.06 -4.56
CA GLY A 411 -4.12 -7.70 -3.21
C GLY A 411 -4.59 -6.29 -2.88
N PRO A 412 -4.35 -5.78 -1.66
CA PRO A 412 -4.86 -4.48 -1.24
C PRO A 412 -4.22 -3.30 -1.98
N GLY A 413 -2.96 -3.41 -2.40
CA GLY A 413 -2.26 -2.44 -3.25
C GLY A 413 -2.54 -0.98 -2.89
N ILE A 414 -3.16 -0.25 -3.84
CA ILE A 414 -3.50 1.18 -3.67
C ILE A 414 -4.63 1.44 -2.67
N SER A 415 -5.39 0.45 -2.22
CA SER A 415 -6.48 0.67 -1.26
C SER A 415 -5.98 1.08 0.13
N TYR A 416 -4.70 0.88 0.43
CA TYR A 416 -4.08 1.36 1.66
C TYR A 416 -3.64 2.82 1.52
N GLN A 417 -4.31 3.73 2.22
CA GLN A 417 -4.11 5.18 2.11
C GLN A 417 -2.76 5.65 2.66
N ASP A 418 -2.21 4.95 3.64
CA ASP A 418 -0.87 5.19 4.19
C ASP A 418 0.23 5.06 3.11
N MET A 419 -0.02 4.27 2.06
CA MET A 419 0.89 4.15 0.92
C MET A 419 1.07 5.46 0.12
N LEU A 420 0.22 6.47 0.30
CA LEU A 420 0.34 7.78 -0.36
C LEU A 420 1.42 8.69 0.26
N ILE A 421 1.85 8.44 1.49
CA ILE A 421 2.79 9.33 2.20
C ILE A 421 4.11 9.50 1.43
N LEU A 422 4.76 8.39 1.02
CA LEU A 422 6.01 8.51 0.26
C LEU A 422 5.84 9.02 -1.16
N PRO A 423 4.79 8.67 -1.92
CA PRO A 423 4.47 9.33 -3.18
C PRO A 423 4.27 10.84 -3.06
N PHE A 424 3.59 11.33 -2.01
CA PHE A 424 3.46 12.77 -1.77
C PHE A 424 4.82 13.43 -1.49
N LEU A 425 5.63 12.85 -0.63
CA LEU A 425 6.98 13.34 -0.35
C LEU A 425 7.86 13.36 -1.60
N SER A 426 7.87 12.27 -2.38
CA SER A 426 8.71 12.18 -3.57
C SER A 426 8.20 13.04 -4.74
N SER A 427 6.91 13.42 -4.74
CA SER A 427 6.39 14.37 -5.74
C SER A 427 7.07 15.73 -5.64
N ASN A 428 7.50 16.15 -4.44
CA ASN A 428 8.27 17.38 -4.25
C ASN A 428 9.65 17.31 -4.93
N LEU A 429 10.31 16.13 -4.93
CA LEU A 429 11.56 15.96 -5.68
C LEU A 429 11.32 16.01 -7.19
N ALA A 430 10.17 15.54 -7.65
CA ALA A 430 9.79 15.52 -9.04
C ALA A 430 9.44 16.92 -9.58
N LEU A 431 8.78 17.75 -8.79
CA LEU A 431 8.21 19.04 -9.20
C LEU A 431 9.18 20.23 -9.03
N MET A 432 10.35 20.04 -8.44
CA MET A 432 11.30 21.14 -8.23
C MET A 432 11.87 21.72 -9.53
N PRO A 433 12.13 23.05 -9.58
CA PRO A 433 12.64 23.72 -10.79
C PRO A 433 13.99 23.17 -11.22
N SER A 434 14.21 23.23 -12.54
CA SER A 434 15.31 22.56 -13.26
C SER A 434 16.72 23.12 -13.06
N THR A 435 16.90 24.20 -12.31
CA THR A 435 18.19 24.88 -12.14
C THR A 435 19.30 24.02 -11.52
N ASN A 436 18.95 22.82 -10.95
CA ASN A 436 19.89 21.86 -10.38
C ASN A 436 19.64 20.41 -10.85
N LYS A 437 19.05 20.21 -12.03
CA LYS A 437 18.71 18.88 -12.54
C LYS A 437 19.98 18.14 -13.04
N LYS A 438 20.66 17.41 -12.16
CA LYS A 438 21.65 16.42 -12.62
C LYS A 438 20.88 15.26 -13.25
N SER A 439 21.26 14.92 -14.50
CA SER A 439 20.66 13.74 -15.17
C SER A 439 20.96 12.46 -14.38
N ILE A 440 20.01 11.54 -14.31
CA ILE A 440 20.14 10.19 -13.74
C ILE A 440 21.36 9.42 -14.28
N LYS A 441 21.85 9.78 -15.47
CA LYS A 441 23.04 9.16 -16.08
C LYS A 441 24.30 9.26 -15.21
N ASN A 442 24.30 10.15 -14.21
CA ASN A 442 25.43 10.35 -13.30
C ASN A 442 25.35 9.50 -12.01
N TYR A 443 24.28 8.72 -11.84
CA TYR A 443 24.07 7.80 -10.71
C TYR A 443 24.14 6.34 -11.18
#